data_304538203d733b32d7719b6adafe985f
#
_entry.id   304538203d733b32d7719b6adafe985f
#
_cell.length_a   1.000
_cell.length_b   1.000
_cell.length_c   1.000
_cell.angle_alpha   90.00
_cell.angle_beta   90.00
_cell.angle_gamma   90.00
#
_symmetry.space_group_name_H-M   'P 1'
#
loop_
_entity.id
_entity.type
_entity.pdbx_description
1 polymer ?
#
loop_
_entity_poly.entity_id
_entity_poly.type
_entity_poly.pdbx_seq_one_letter_code
_entity_poly.pdbx_strand_id
1 'polypeptide(L)'
;MTFPRVKGPKNGICNICGEAGPLTEDHVPPKGVTRFPRMALHNLVGSLGAEPGERGKPRHFQQGVKFRTTCLSCNRDLLGSQYDKALINLSNDVSRYLFSQLDRPSVAHFNTQPGLVAKAVCGHILSVGVGHFPRGEMGDVLADFVLDPAASAPEELRIYYWIYPYWDQILVRAMSMLPRFGAPPVVVSLMKYMPLAFLVVWKPDPILKFPYPNLIN
;
A
#
# COMPACT_ATOMS: atom_id res chain seq x y z
N MET A 1 19.42 -19.20 2.58
CA MET A 1 18.95 -17.83 2.86
C MET A 1 17.84 -17.87 3.90
N THR A 2 18.02 -17.25 5.07
CA THR A 2 16.97 -17.11 6.07
C THR A 2 15.97 -16.04 5.60
N PHE A 3 14.70 -16.39 5.46
CA PHE A 3 13.66 -15.40 5.18
C PHE A 3 13.70 -14.28 6.21
N PRO A 4 13.69 -13.00 5.80
CA PRO A 4 13.60 -11.91 6.75
C PRO A 4 12.34 -12.09 7.61
N ARG A 5 12.43 -11.77 8.90
CA ARG A 5 11.28 -11.81 9.81
C ARG A 5 10.28 -10.76 9.36
N VAL A 6 9.20 -11.18 8.69
CA VAL A 6 8.16 -10.28 8.18
C VAL A 6 7.57 -9.37 9.27
N LYS A 7 7.62 -9.79 10.53
CA LYS A 7 7.08 -9.01 11.63
C LYS A 7 7.95 -7.83 12.10
N GLY A 8 9.17 -7.68 11.67
CA GLY A 8 10.05 -6.63 12.16
C GLY A 8 10.40 -6.69 13.67
N PRO A 9 11.26 -5.79 14.17
CA PRO A 9 11.65 -5.71 15.58
C PRO A 9 10.49 -5.18 16.46
N LYS A 10 10.55 -5.43 17.79
CA LYS A 10 9.59 -4.86 18.74
C LYS A 10 9.84 -3.38 19.02
N ASN A 11 11.11 -2.95 18.96
CA ASN A 11 11.53 -1.57 19.07
C ASN A 11 12.36 -1.17 17.85
N GLY A 12 12.23 0.05 17.40
CA GLY A 12 12.92 0.56 16.22
C GLY A 12 12.47 1.94 15.85
N ILE A 13 12.79 2.38 14.65
CA ILE A 13 12.38 3.68 14.10
C ILE A 13 11.07 3.48 13.34
N CYS A 14 10.08 4.31 13.65
CA CYS A 14 8.80 4.31 12.96
C CYS A 14 8.97 4.76 11.50
N ASN A 15 8.46 3.99 10.55
CA ASN A 15 8.57 4.31 9.11
C ASN A 15 7.72 5.52 8.70
N ILE A 16 6.79 5.98 9.53
CA ILE A 16 5.96 7.17 9.24
C ILE A 16 6.54 8.41 9.91
N CYS A 17 6.62 8.46 11.25
CA CYS A 17 7.09 9.68 11.93
C CYS A 17 8.62 9.76 12.11
N GLY A 18 9.35 8.66 11.91
CA GLY A 18 10.80 8.65 12.13
C GLY A 18 11.25 8.52 13.58
N GLU A 19 10.33 8.52 14.54
CA GLU A 19 10.64 8.42 15.96
C GLU A 19 11.07 7.00 16.36
N ALA A 20 12.07 6.93 17.23
CA ALA A 20 12.53 5.68 17.82
C ALA A 20 11.63 5.27 18.99
N GLY A 21 11.23 4.00 19.05
CA GLY A 21 10.41 3.50 20.15
C GLY A 21 9.77 2.15 19.88
N PRO A 22 8.74 1.78 20.69
CA PRO A 22 7.98 0.55 20.47
C PRO A 22 7.21 0.59 19.15
N LEU A 23 7.31 -0.53 18.40
CA LEU A 23 6.61 -0.70 17.13
C LEU A 23 5.45 -1.66 17.26
N THR A 24 4.36 -1.39 16.57
CA THR A 24 3.12 -2.15 16.55
C THR A 24 2.93 -2.92 15.24
N GLU A 25 2.10 -3.96 15.26
CA GLU A 25 1.73 -4.69 14.04
C GLU A 25 0.61 -3.93 13.31
N ASP A 26 0.90 -3.56 12.08
CA ASP A 26 -0.05 -2.94 11.16
C ASP A 26 -0.44 -3.92 10.05
N HIS A 27 -1.74 -3.96 9.70
CA HIS A 27 -2.24 -4.75 8.58
C HIS A 27 -2.13 -3.95 7.29
N VAL A 28 -1.51 -4.52 6.27
CA VAL A 28 -1.44 -3.90 4.95
C VAL A 28 -2.04 -4.83 3.89
N PRO A 29 -3.18 -4.42 3.29
CA PRO A 29 -4.00 -3.25 3.57
C PRO A 29 -4.69 -3.31 4.95
N PRO A 30 -5.37 -2.24 5.41
CA PRO A 30 -5.97 -2.19 6.73
C PRO A 30 -7.00 -3.30 6.94
N LYS A 31 -7.12 -3.76 8.17
CA LYS A 31 -8.13 -4.76 8.55
C LYS A 31 -9.53 -4.20 8.32
N GLY A 32 -10.32 -4.90 7.52
CA GLY A 32 -11.70 -4.49 7.23
C GLY A 32 -11.95 -4.12 5.77
N VAL A 33 -10.92 -3.93 4.94
CA VAL A 33 -11.09 -3.69 3.49
C VAL A 33 -11.65 -4.92 2.76
N THR A 34 -11.36 -6.12 3.27
CA THR A 34 -11.91 -7.38 2.78
C THR A 34 -11.64 -8.50 3.80
N ARG A 35 -12.35 -9.62 3.67
CA ARG A 35 -12.03 -10.83 4.42
C ARG A 35 -10.98 -11.61 3.64
N PHE A 36 -9.74 -11.51 4.09
CA PHE A 36 -8.67 -12.29 3.50
C PHE A 36 -8.82 -13.77 3.89
N PRO A 37 -8.79 -14.68 2.91
CA PRO A 37 -8.60 -16.10 3.20
C PRO A 37 -7.19 -16.31 3.81
N ARG A 38 -6.88 -17.56 4.16
CA ARG A 38 -5.50 -17.90 4.52
C ARG A 38 -4.55 -17.53 3.35
N MET A 39 -3.60 -16.65 3.61
CA MET A 39 -2.68 -16.14 2.60
C MET A 39 -1.28 -16.71 2.79
N ALA A 40 -0.59 -16.96 1.69
CA ALA A 40 0.83 -17.30 1.67
C ALA A 40 1.61 -16.11 1.10
N LEU A 41 2.56 -15.57 1.87
CA LEU A 41 3.45 -14.52 1.40
C LEU A 41 4.70 -15.13 0.77
N HIS A 42 4.92 -14.81 -0.49
CA HIS A 42 6.12 -15.18 -1.25
C HIS A 42 7.02 -13.95 -1.40
N ASN A 43 8.31 -14.15 -1.23
CA ASN A 43 9.30 -13.12 -1.57
C ASN A 43 9.57 -13.18 -3.08
N LEU A 44 8.92 -12.30 -3.85
CA LEU A 44 9.04 -12.27 -5.31
C LEU A 44 10.49 -12.05 -5.76
N VAL A 45 11.16 -11.06 -5.18
CA VAL A 45 12.53 -10.70 -5.55
C VAL A 45 13.51 -11.83 -5.22
N GLY A 46 13.38 -12.44 -4.03
CA GLY A 46 14.21 -13.59 -3.64
C GLY A 46 13.89 -14.87 -4.41
N SER A 47 12.77 -14.91 -5.14
CA SER A 47 12.38 -16.05 -5.99
C SER A 47 12.79 -15.86 -7.46
N LEU A 48 13.14 -14.63 -7.85
CA LEU A 48 13.68 -14.34 -9.18
C LEU A 48 15.12 -14.84 -9.25
N GLY A 49 15.37 -15.83 -10.08
CA GLY A 49 16.68 -16.45 -10.23
C GLY A 49 17.00 -17.60 -9.27
N ALA A 50 16.09 -17.97 -8.36
CA ALA A 50 16.24 -19.16 -7.53
C ALA A 50 15.74 -20.41 -8.25
N GLU A 51 16.52 -21.49 -8.19
CA GLU A 51 16.09 -22.79 -8.70
C GLU A 51 14.83 -23.30 -7.97
N PRO A 52 14.00 -24.15 -8.60
CA PRO A 52 12.72 -24.60 -8.04
C PRO A 52 12.79 -25.18 -6.61
N GLY A 53 13.91 -25.78 -6.21
CA GLY A 53 14.13 -26.31 -4.86
C GLY A 53 14.69 -25.30 -3.85
N GLU A 54 15.16 -24.14 -4.29
CA GLU A 54 15.77 -23.09 -3.45
C GLU A 54 14.79 -22.02 -3.02
N ARG A 55 13.57 -22.03 -3.54
CA ARG A 55 12.50 -21.10 -3.16
C ARG A 55 12.16 -21.34 -1.71
N GLY A 56 12.38 -20.33 -0.88
CA GLY A 56 12.08 -20.42 0.54
C GLY A 56 10.59 -20.71 0.79
N LYS A 57 10.29 -21.37 1.91
CA LYS A 57 8.90 -21.72 2.27
C LYS A 57 8.06 -20.47 2.45
N PRO A 58 6.84 -20.41 1.87
CA PRO A 58 5.96 -19.27 2.04
C PRO A 58 5.54 -19.09 3.50
N ARG A 59 5.34 -17.85 3.93
CA ARG A 59 4.75 -17.57 5.24
C ARG A 59 3.24 -17.49 5.11
N HIS A 60 2.56 -18.17 6.03
CA HIS A 60 1.11 -18.18 6.08
C HIS A 60 0.58 -17.15 7.09
N PHE A 61 -0.44 -16.41 6.67
CA PHE A 61 -1.19 -15.45 7.46
C PHE A 61 -2.67 -15.83 7.43
N GLN A 62 -3.34 -15.74 8.55
CA GLN A 62 -4.78 -16.09 8.66
C GLN A 62 -5.69 -14.86 8.46
N GLN A 63 -5.17 -13.64 8.62
CA GLN A 63 -5.97 -12.41 8.64
C GLN A 63 -5.31 -11.27 7.86
N GLY A 64 -4.64 -11.56 6.75
CA GLY A 64 -3.86 -10.58 5.98
C GLY A 64 -2.43 -10.41 6.48
N VAL A 65 -1.62 -9.72 5.66
CA VAL A 65 -0.20 -9.51 5.93
C VAL A 65 -0.04 -8.42 6.99
N LYS A 66 0.88 -8.64 7.94
CA LYS A 66 1.20 -7.68 9.01
C LYS A 66 2.68 -7.33 9.00
N PHE A 67 2.95 -6.05 9.17
CA PHE A 67 4.29 -5.52 9.36
C PHE A 67 4.40 -4.82 10.72
N ARG A 68 5.58 -4.83 11.33
CA ARG A 68 5.85 -4.13 12.58
C ARG A 68 6.91 -3.07 12.31
N THR A 69 6.46 -1.93 11.80
CA THR A 69 7.30 -0.84 11.30
C THR A 69 6.78 0.53 11.71
N THR A 70 5.63 0.60 12.39
CA THR A 70 4.97 1.84 12.79
C THR A 70 4.75 1.90 14.29
N CYS A 71 4.89 3.06 14.90
CA CYS A 71 4.57 3.28 16.31
C CYS A 71 3.04 3.27 16.54
N LEU A 72 2.61 3.19 17.79
CA LEU A 72 1.20 3.11 18.14
C LEU A 72 0.43 4.38 17.68
N SER A 73 1.01 5.55 17.83
CA SER A 73 0.39 6.81 17.41
C SER A 73 0.14 6.84 15.91
N CYS A 74 1.13 6.50 15.08
CA CYS A 74 0.95 6.46 13.62
C CYS A 74 -0.02 5.36 13.20
N ASN A 75 0.07 4.16 13.77
CA ASN A 75 -0.79 3.04 13.39
C ASN A 75 -2.23 3.24 13.85
N ARG A 76 -2.47 3.45 15.16
CA ARG A 76 -3.82 3.51 15.72
C ARG A 76 -4.45 4.88 15.61
N ASP A 77 -3.72 5.93 16.05
CA ASP A 77 -4.32 7.25 16.26
C ASP A 77 -4.37 8.06 14.95
N LEU A 78 -3.44 7.84 14.04
CA LEU A 78 -3.40 8.50 12.74
C LEU A 78 -4.08 7.63 11.66
N LEU A 79 -3.49 6.49 11.26
CA LEU A 79 -4.06 5.65 10.21
C LEU A 79 -5.43 5.11 10.61
N GLY A 80 -5.48 4.33 11.68
CA GLY A 80 -6.70 3.61 12.09
C GLY A 80 -7.88 4.52 12.42
N SER A 81 -7.66 5.64 13.11
CA SER A 81 -8.75 6.52 13.54
C SER A 81 -9.16 7.54 12.47
N GLN A 82 -8.22 8.04 11.66
CA GLN A 82 -8.47 9.15 10.74
C GLN A 82 -8.63 8.70 9.28
N TYR A 83 -7.77 7.80 8.78
CA TYR A 83 -7.67 7.54 7.34
C TYR A 83 -8.26 6.19 6.92
N ASP A 84 -8.03 5.14 7.67
CA ASP A 84 -8.42 3.77 7.29
C ASP A 84 -9.91 3.62 7.04
N LYS A 85 -10.74 4.36 7.77
CA LYS A 85 -12.19 4.34 7.59
C LYS A 85 -12.61 4.71 6.17
N ALA A 86 -11.96 5.71 5.56
CA ALA A 86 -12.28 6.11 4.19
C ALA A 86 -11.91 5.01 3.18
N LEU A 87 -10.73 4.39 3.34
CA LEU A 87 -10.29 3.29 2.49
C LEU A 87 -11.14 2.03 2.68
N ILE A 88 -11.49 1.69 3.92
CA ILE A 88 -12.35 0.55 4.26
C ILE A 88 -13.76 0.75 3.67
N ASN A 89 -14.35 1.92 3.83
CA ASN A 89 -15.69 2.21 3.29
C ASN A 89 -15.70 2.09 1.77
N LEU A 90 -14.77 2.75 1.08
CA LEU A 90 -14.63 2.64 -0.37
C LEU A 90 -14.46 1.18 -0.81
N SER A 91 -13.58 0.42 -0.15
CA SER A 91 -13.35 -0.99 -0.49
C SER A 91 -14.61 -1.84 -0.30
N ASN A 92 -15.36 -1.61 0.78
CA ASN A 92 -16.59 -2.33 1.06
C ASN A 92 -17.72 -1.98 0.07
N ASP A 93 -17.81 -0.71 -0.33
CA ASP A 93 -18.80 -0.27 -1.32
C ASP A 93 -18.52 -0.89 -2.69
N VAL A 94 -17.26 -0.87 -3.14
CA VAL A 94 -16.83 -1.54 -4.37
C VAL A 94 -17.05 -3.05 -4.29
N SER A 95 -16.74 -3.68 -3.15
CA SER A 95 -17.00 -5.12 -2.95
C SER A 95 -18.49 -5.45 -3.05
N ARG A 96 -19.36 -4.66 -2.41
CA ARG A 96 -20.81 -4.86 -2.49
C ARG A 96 -21.31 -4.74 -3.93
N TYR A 97 -20.80 -3.79 -4.69
CA TYR A 97 -21.13 -3.64 -6.10
C TYR A 97 -20.65 -4.85 -6.93
N LEU A 98 -19.41 -5.31 -6.73
CA LEU A 98 -18.86 -6.42 -7.49
C LEU A 98 -19.55 -7.76 -7.21
N PHE A 99 -19.97 -7.99 -5.98
CA PHE A 99 -20.63 -9.25 -5.58
C PHE A 99 -22.16 -9.16 -5.53
N SER A 100 -22.74 -8.06 -6.02
CA SER A 100 -24.18 -7.96 -6.17
C SER A 100 -24.70 -9.02 -7.14
N GLN A 101 -25.82 -9.68 -6.77
CA GLN A 101 -26.53 -10.61 -7.64
C GLN A 101 -27.54 -9.89 -8.56
N LEU A 102 -27.74 -8.58 -8.32
CA LEU A 102 -28.60 -7.75 -9.15
C LEU A 102 -27.88 -7.29 -10.41
N ASP A 103 -28.66 -6.94 -11.44
CA ASP A 103 -28.12 -6.28 -12.62
C ASP A 103 -27.37 -5.01 -12.21
N ARG A 104 -26.14 -4.92 -12.67
CA ARG A 104 -25.23 -3.83 -12.31
C ARG A 104 -25.21 -2.79 -13.40
N PRO A 105 -25.36 -1.50 -13.08
CA PRO A 105 -25.16 -0.44 -14.04
C PRO A 105 -23.72 -0.48 -14.57
N SER A 106 -23.52 -0.05 -15.81
CA SER A 106 -22.18 0.05 -16.41
C SER A 106 -21.28 1.09 -15.73
N VAL A 107 -21.89 2.04 -15.02
CA VAL A 107 -21.21 3.08 -14.25
C VAL A 107 -21.77 3.08 -12.84
N ALA A 108 -20.88 3.06 -11.85
CA ALA A 108 -21.22 3.18 -10.43
C ALA A 108 -20.51 4.40 -9.82
N HIS A 109 -21.24 5.11 -8.94
CA HIS A 109 -20.70 6.23 -8.19
C HIS A 109 -20.59 5.86 -6.72
N PHE A 110 -19.44 6.11 -6.11
CA PHE A 110 -19.20 5.86 -4.71
C PHE A 110 -18.89 7.18 -3.99
N ASN A 111 -19.57 7.41 -2.87
CA ASN A 111 -19.27 8.55 -2.03
C ASN A 111 -18.00 8.26 -1.21
N THR A 112 -16.95 9.02 -1.44
CA THR A 112 -15.66 8.85 -0.76
C THR A 112 -14.97 10.17 -0.52
N GLN A 113 -13.93 10.15 0.32
CA GLN A 113 -13.04 11.28 0.59
C GLN A 113 -11.65 10.96 0.00
N PRO A 114 -11.37 11.34 -1.27
CA PRO A 114 -10.16 10.91 -1.98
C PRO A 114 -8.86 11.24 -1.24
N GLY A 115 -8.78 12.41 -0.59
CA GLY A 115 -7.61 12.82 0.19
C GLY A 115 -7.32 11.89 1.37
N LEU A 116 -8.37 11.43 2.10
CA LEU A 116 -8.18 10.49 3.21
C LEU A 116 -7.82 9.08 2.69
N VAL A 117 -8.41 8.65 1.57
CA VAL A 117 -8.02 7.40 0.90
C VAL A 117 -6.56 7.46 0.48
N ALA A 118 -6.12 8.58 -0.11
CA ALA A 118 -4.73 8.79 -0.52
C ALA A 118 -3.77 8.70 0.68
N LYS A 119 -4.10 9.36 1.81
CA LYS A 119 -3.31 9.29 3.05
C LYS A 119 -3.24 7.87 3.62
N ALA A 120 -4.35 7.12 3.63
CA ALA A 120 -4.36 5.72 4.03
C ALA A 120 -3.42 4.88 3.14
N VAL A 121 -3.54 5.01 1.82
CA VAL A 121 -2.71 4.28 0.86
C VAL A 121 -1.22 4.60 1.07
N CYS A 122 -0.86 5.88 1.18
CA CYS A 122 0.54 6.31 1.40
C CYS A 122 1.07 5.80 2.75
N GLY A 123 0.29 5.89 3.82
CA GLY A 123 0.67 5.42 5.15
C GLY A 123 0.91 3.91 5.19
N HIS A 124 0.03 3.13 4.56
CA HIS A 124 0.22 1.68 4.46
C HIS A 124 1.40 1.29 3.58
N ILE A 125 1.67 2.02 2.50
CA ILE A 125 2.89 1.83 1.69
C ILE A 125 4.15 2.07 2.53
N LEU A 126 4.18 3.13 3.34
CA LEU A 126 5.29 3.39 4.28
C LEU A 126 5.45 2.27 5.31
N SER A 127 4.35 1.62 5.70
CA SER A 127 4.36 0.52 6.67
C SER A 127 4.91 -0.79 6.08
N VAL A 128 4.96 -0.97 4.75
CA VAL A 128 5.43 -2.21 4.11
C VAL A 128 6.91 -2.44 4.39
N GLY A 129 7.25 -3.58 4.98
CA GLY A 129 8.64 -3.99 5.17
C GLY A 129 8.91 -4.73 6.47
N VAL A 130 10.18 -5.09 6.68
CA VAL A 130 10.63 -5.90 7.84
C VAL A 130 11.42 -5.09 8.87
N GLY A 131 11.55 -3.80 8.68
CA GLY A 131 12.29 -2.89 9.55
C GLY A 131 12.32 -1.48 9.00
N HIS A 132 13.07 -0.63 9.66
CA HIS A 132 13.33 0.72 9.17
C HIS A 132 14.12 0.69 7.85
N PHE A 133 13.80 1.59 6.96
CA PHE A 133 14.52 1.80 5.71
C PHE A 133 14.74 3.30 5.47
N PRO A 134 15.82 3.68 4.81
CA PRO A 134 16.00 5.05 4.34
C PRO A 134 14.85 5.40 3.37
N ARG A 135 14.05 6.39 3.73
CA ARG A 135 12.84 6.72 2.95
C ARG A 135 13.15 7.40 1.63
N GLY A 136 14.26 8.14 1.57
CA GLY A 136 14.57 9.01 0.44
C GLY A 136 13.51 10.10 0.25
N GLU A 137 13.68 10.94 -0.75
CA GLU A 137 12.81 12.09 -1.02
C GLU A 137 11.32 11.71 -1.11
N MET A 138 10.98 10.68 -1.91
CA MET A 138 9.60 10.20 -2.00
C MET A 138 9.02 9.80 -0.65
N GLY A 139 9.77 9.03 0.13
CA GLY A 139 9.28 8.54 1.41
C GLY A 139 9.12 9.64 2.45
N ASP A 140 9.97 10.67 2.42
CA ASP A 140 9.87 11.82 3.31
C ASP A 140 8.63 12.66 2.97
N VAL A 141 8.41 12.96 1.70
CA VAL A 141 7.22 13.68 1.23
C VAL A 141 5.93 12.90 1.52
N LEU A 142 5.92 11.57 1.33
CA LEU A 142 4.77 10.76 1.72
C LEU A 142 4.53 10.77 3.23
N ALA A 143 5.59 10.77 4.04
CA ALA A 143 5.47 10.85 5.50
C ALA A 143 4.88 12.19 5.94
N ASP A 144 5.37 13.30 5.41
CA ASP A 144 4.85 14.64 5.69
C ASP A 144 3.38 14.77 5.28
N PHE A 145 3.01 14.28 4.09
CA PHE A 145 1.62 14.25 3.63
C PHE A 145 0.70 13.44 4.54
N VAL A 146 1.18 12.32 5.08
CA VAL A 146 0.40 11.46 5.99
C VAL A 146 0.32 12.05 7.40
N LEU A 147 1.41 12.67 7.90
CA LEU A 147 1.49 13.20 9.26
C LEU A 147 0.65 14.46 9.46
N ASP A 148 0.48 15.28 8.43
CA ASP A 148 -0.38 16.46 8.50
C ASP A 148 -1.77 16.16 7.92
N PRO A 149 -2.84 16.05 8.75
CA PRO A 149 -4.19 15.82 8.26
C PRO A 149 -4.72 16.89 7.29
N ALA A 150 -4.21 18.14 7.42
CA ALA A 150 -4.63 19.26 6.57
C ALA A 150 -3.83 19.37 5.27
N ALA A 151 -2.70 18.66 5.15
CA ALA A 151 -1.88 18.72 3.94
C ALA A 151 -2.63 18.28 2.70
N SER A 152 -2.51 19.07 1.65
CA SER A 152 -2.91 18.69 0.29
C SER A 152 -1.91 17.68 -0.30
N ALA A 153 -2.35 16.92 -1.27
CA ALA A 153 -1.46 16.00 -1.97
C ALA A 153 -0.33 16.77 -2.69
N PRO A 154 0.92 16.29 -2.59
CA PRO A 154 2.06 16.88 -3.29
C PRO A 154 1.85 16.89 -4.81
N GLU A 155 2.29 17.95 -5.49
CA GLU A 155 2.13 18.08 -6.94
C GLU A 155 2.86 17.00 -7.73
N GLU A 156 3.95 16.49 -7.19
CA GLU A 156 4.75 15.42 -7.80
C GLU A 156 4.17 14.02 -7.56
N LEU A 157 3.11 13.91 -6.78
CA LEU A 157 2.48 12.63 -6.46
C LEU A 157 1.30 12.37 -7.40
N ARG A 158 1.23 11.13 -7.92
CA ARG A 158 0.03 10.62 -8.59
C ARG A 158 -0.33 9.28 -7.96
N ILE A 159 -1.62 9.09 -7.72
CA ILE A 159 -2.16 7.84 -7.18
C ILE A 159 -3.21 7.33 -8.15
N TYR A 160 -2.83 6.39 -8.98
CA TYR A 160 -3.76 5.71 -9.89
C TYR A 160 -4.46 4.58 -9.17
N TYR A 161 -5.71 4.34 -9.52
CA TYR A 161 -6.49 3.26 -8.94
C TYR A 161 -7.34 2.53 -9.98
N TRP A 162 -7.65 1.27 -9.69
CA TRP A 162 -8.53 0.46 -10.52
C TRP A 162 -9.20 -0.65 -9.71
N ILE A 163 -10.26 -1.23 -10.26
CA ILE A 163 -10.91 -2.40 -9.69
C ILE A 163 -9.99 -3.61 -9.87
N TYR A 164 -9.76 -4.34 -8.79
CA TYR A 164 -8.92 -5.53 -8.77
C TYR A 164 -9.68 -6.72 -8.18
N PRO A 165 -10.39 -7.51 -9.01
CA PRO A 165 -11.31 -8.56 -8.56
C PRO A 165 -10.62 -9.90 -8.26
N TYR A 166 -9.33 -9.89 -7.90
CA TYR A 166 -8.55 -11.09 -7.63
C TYR A 166 -8.18 -11.18 -6.15
N TRP A 167 -8.07 -12.40 -5.64
CA TRP A 167 -7.78 -12.65 -4.23
C TRP A 167 -6.30 -12.62 -3.86
N ASP A 168 -5.40 -12.59 -4.84
CA ASP A 168 -3.99 -12.37 -4.58
C ASP A 168 -3.72 -10.92 -4.13
N GLN A 169 -2.69 -10.76 -3.33
CA GLN A 169 -2.25 -9.47 -2.84
C GLN A 169 -0.83 -9.20 -3.31
N ILE A 170 -0.59 -8.01 -3.84
CA ILE A 170 0.74 -7.56 -4.25
C ILE A 170 1.05 -6.26 -3.55
N LEU A 171 2.17 -6.27 -2.83
CA LEU A 171 2.71 -5.10 -2.14
C LEU A 171 4.13 -4.84 -2.64
N VAL A 172 4.33 -3.67 -3.23
CA VAL A 172 5.64 -3.19 -3.68
C VAL A 172 5.84 -1.80 -3.14
N ARG A 173 6.99 -1.55 -2.51
CA ARG A 173 7.36 -0.23 -2.02
C ARG A 173 8.61 0.27 -2.73
N ALA A 174 8.53 1.50 -3.24
CA ALA A 174 9.66 2.26 -3.79
C ALA A 174 10.49 1.46 -4.82
N MET A 175 9.82 0.89 -5.82
CA MET A 175 10.47 0.24 -6.94
C MET A 175 10.85 1.29 -7.99
N SER A 176 12.10 1.28 -8.43
CA SER A 176 12.55 2.09 -9.56
C SER A 176 12.10 1.43 -10.87
N MET A 177 11.47 2.18 -11.74
CA MET A 177 11.01 1.75 -13.05
C MET A 177 11.54 2.70 -14.12
N LEU A 178 12.10 2.17 -15.19
CA LEU A 178 12.50 2.92 -16.38
C LEU A 178 11.30 2.96 -17.34
N PRO A 179 10.64 4.11 -17.52
CA PRO A 179 9.47 4.21 -18.40
C PRO A 179 9.83 4.01 -19.87
N ARG A 180 11.05 4.36 -20.26
CA ARG A 180 11.62 4.18 -21.61
C ARG A 180 13.14 4.30 -21.57
N PHE A 181 13.80 3.84 -22.60
CA PHE A 181 15.24 4.00 -22.75
C PHE A 181 15.62 5.50 -22.78
N GLY A 182 16.59 5.88 -21.96
CA GLY A 182 17.09 7.28 -21.86
C GLY A 182 16.20 8.23 -21.04
N ALA A 183 15.05 7.78 -20.51
CA ALA A 183 14.27 8.59 -19.57
C ALA A 183 14.81 8.43 -18.14
N PRO A 184 14.61 9.42 -17.27
CA PRO A 184 14.91 9.25 -15.86
C PRO A 184 14.03 8.16 -15.24
N PRO A 185 14.53 7.39 -14.26
CA PRO A 185 13.72 6.41 -13.56
C PRO A 185 12.63 7.11 -12.75
N VAL A 186 11.44 6.54 -12.76
CA VAL A 186 10.35 6.91 -11.86
C VAL A 186 10.29 5.94 -10.70
N VAL A 187 9.94 6.44 -9.53
CA VAL A 187 9.74 5.59 -8.35
C VAL A 187 8.26 5.29 -8.21
N VAL A 188 7.95 4.02 -8.12
CA VAL A 188 6.56 3.54 -8.00
C VAL A 188 6.39 2.66 -6.76
N SER A 189 5.20 2.71 -6.18
CA SER A 189 4.77 1.78 -5.15
C SER A 189 3.41 1.22 -5.53
N LEU A 190 3.17 -0.03 -5.21
CA LEU A 190 1.97 -0.76 -5.61
C LEU A 190 1.33 -1.43 -4.40
N MET A 191 0.04 -1.20 -4.21
CA MET A 191 -0.78 -1.92 -3.25
C MET A 191 -2.01 -2.48 -3.98
N LYS A 192 -2.01 -3.80 -4.24
CA LYS A 192 -3.11 -4.52 -4.88
C LYS A 192 -3.74 -5.49 -3.90
N TYR A 193 -5.03 -5.42 -3.76
CA TYR A 193 -5.86 -6.34 -2.97
C TYR A 193 -7.30 -6.28 -3.47
N MET A 194 -8.06 -7.32 -3.31
CA MET A 194 -9.47 -7.31 -3.66
C MET A 194 -10.25 -6.35 -2.73
N PRO A 195 -11.03 -5.38 -3.21
CA PRO A 195 -11.43 -5.19 -4.63
C PRO A 195 -10.67 -4.08 -5.36
N LEU A 196 -9.62 -3.50 -4.80
CA LEU A 196 -8.96 -2.30 -5.30
C LEU A 196 -7.46 -2.51 -5.50
N ALA A 197 -6.91 -1.74 -6.41
CA ALA A 197 -5.48 -1.59 -6.58
C ALA A 197 -5.11 -0.11 -6.66
N PHE A 198 -3.95 0.23 -6.12
CA PHE A 198 -3.39 1.57 -6.11
C PHE A 198 -1.94 1.54 -6.57
N LEU A 199 -1.62 2.40 -7.54
CA LEU A 199 -0.26 2.65 -8.00
C LEU A 199 0.11 4.08 -7.62
N VAL A 200 1.06 4.20 -6.71
CA VAL A 200 1.62 5.49 -6.28
C VAL A 200 2.86 5.76 -7.10
N VAL A 201 2.88 6.87 -7.82
CA VAL A 201 3.96 7.28 -8.71
C VAL A 201 4.53 8.61 -8.24
N TRP A 202 5.83 8.64 -8.02
CA TRP A 202 6.58 9.82 -7.63
C TRP A 202 7.28 10.43 -8.82
N LYS A 203 7.11 11.75 -9.03
CA LYS A 203 7.67 12.51 -10.15
C LYS A 203 7.41 11.79 -11.49
N PRO A 204 6.12 11.63 -11.86
CA PRO A 204 5.79 10.91 -13.08
C PRO A 204 6.38 11.62 -14.31
N ASP A 205 6.95 10.84 -15.21
CA ASP A 205 7.31 11.36 -16.54
C ASP A 205 6.02 11.85 -17.22
N PRO A 206 5.95 13.11 -17.72
CA PRO A 206 4.76 13.64 -18.39
C PRO A 206 4.28 12.82 -19.59
N ILE A 207 5.19 12.05 -20.20
CA ILE A 207 4.88 11.19 -21.34
C ILE A 207 4.32 9.84 -20.88
N LEU A 208 4.56 9.43 -19.64
CA LEU A 208 4.06 8.19 -19.08
C LEU A 208 2.57 8.31 -18.74
N LYS A 209 1.74 7.82 -19.63
CA LYS A 209 0.29 7.78 -19.43
C LYS A 209 -0.12 6.41 -18.86
N PHE A 210 -0.68 6.42 -17.69
CA PHE A 210 -1.34 5.24 -17.14
C PHE A 210 -2.82 5.22 -17.58
N PRO A 211 -3.35 4.06 -17.99
CA PRO A 211 -4.75 3.95 -18.44
C PRO A 211 -5.77 3.94 -17.29
N TYR A 212 -5.38 4.41 -16.12
CA TYR A 212 -6.19 4.39 -14.91
C TYR A 212 -6.46 5.83 -14.43
N PRO A 213 -7.61 6.08 -13.79
CA PRO A 213 -7.91 7.37 -13.20
C PRO A 213 -6.94 7.69 -12.06
N ASN A 214 -6.64 8.98 -11.89
CA ASN A 214 -5.92 9.48 -10.73
C ASN A 214 -6.91 9.74 -9.58
N LEU A 215 -6.55 9.35 -8.37
CA LEU A 215 -7.38 9.50 -7.17
C LEU A 215 -7.37 10.95 -6.65
N ILE A 216 -6.24 11.62 -6.83
CA ILE A 216 -5.96 12.98 -6.36
C ILE A 216 -5.58 13.85 -7.54
N ASN A 217 -6.29 14.92 -7.76
CA ASN A 217 -5.99 15.96 -8.75
C ASN A 217 -5.85 17.28 -8.03
#